data_eb2cb52cebaf6c440fc8d0fc22cbb309
#
_entry.id   eb2cb52cebaf6c440fc8d0fc22cbb309
#
_cell.length_a   1.000
_cell.length_b   1.000
_cell.length_c   1.000
_cell.angle_alpha   90.00
_cell.angle_beta   90.00
_cell.angle_gamma   90.00
#
_symmetry.space_group_name_H-M   'P 1'
#
loop_
_entity.id
_entity.type
_entity.pdbx_description
1 polymer ?
#
loop_
_entity_poly.entity_id
_entity_poly.type
_entity_poly.pdbx_seq_one_letter_code
_entity_poly.pdbx_strand_id
1 'polypeptide(L)'
;ISFIRNELKALADGASHMYARSGFDSNFTGYDYIAKVGESLGLIYGYEFDGVYHYDDFYTDTDGKLVLKPGVTQNSRYSTGVKGEPNGARPGAVKYKDQDGDGDITTKDRTVIGNAMPKWFGGITNTFEYKGFDLSFMFQFNYGNDIYNATRLYATQTRSGRRNMLAEVADRWTPTNASNSVPSTKGYITNDVYSRFVEDGSFLRLKNLTLGYTLPKKWTNKFHASRLRVYVTGQNLFCLNNYSGYDPVVNSLNNPMMPGLDWGAYPKSRVFTVGLDLQF
;
A
#
# COMPACT_ATOMS: atom_id res chain seq x y z
N ILE A 1 3.51 -10.75 21.40
CA ILE A 1 2.36 -10.28 20.61
C ILE A 1 1.81 -9.04 21.27
N SER A 2 1.59 -8.00 20.49
CA SER A 2 0.98 -6.74 20.94
C SER A 2 -0.29 -6.48 20.13
N PHE A 3 -1.36 -6.10 20.83
CA PHE A 3 -2.60 -5.62 20.23
C PHE A 3 -2.62 -4.10 20.38
N ILE A 4 -2.91 -3.40 19.31
CA ILE A 4 -3.02 -1.94 19.35
C ILE A 4 -4.49 -1.56 19.18
N ARG A 5 -4.93 -0.70 20.06
CA ARG A 5 -6.15 0.09 19.89
C ARG A 5 -5.79 1.54 20.18
N ASN A 6 -5.82 2.38 19.16
CA ASN A 6 -5.75 3.81 19.37
C ASN A 6 -7.10 4.44 19.00
N GLU A 7 -7.41 5.57 19.58
CA GLU A 7 -8.65 6.28 19.36
C GLU A 7 -8.41 7.77 19.57
N LEU A 8 -8.76 8.58 18.60
CA LEU A 8 -8.71 10.03 18.71
C LEU A 8 -9.86 10.50 19.60
N LYS A 9 -9.57 11.05 20.77
CA LYS A 9 -10.59 11.45 21.76
C LYS A 9 -11.21 12.81 21.47
N ALA A 10 -10.41 13.76 21.00
CA ALA A 10 -10.88 15.10 20.69
C ALA A 10 -9.93 15.79 19.72
N LEU A 11 -10.44 16.77 19.01
CA LEU A 11 -9.70 17.75 18.23
C LEU A 11 -9.90 19.15 18.85
N ALA A 12 -9.01 20.08 18.48
CA ALA A 12 -9.16 21.48 18.88
C ALA A 12 -10.51 22.03 18.40
N ASP A 13 -11.04 22.99 19.14
CA ASP A 13 -12.29 23.69 18.84
C ASP A 13 -13.54 22.81 18.65
N GLY A 14 -13.50 21.58 19.19
CA GLY A 14 -14.61 20.63 19.10
C GLY A 14 -14.87 20.08 17.69
N ALA A 15 -13.90 20.17 16.79
CA ALA A 15 -14.00 19.62 15.46
C ALA A 15 -14.21 18.10 15.49
N SER A 16 -15.09 17.58 14.62
CA SER A 16 -15.37 16.15 14.53
C SER A 16 -14.32 15.37 13.74
N HIS A 17 -13.62 16.05 12.83
CA HIS A 17 -12.57 15.46 12.00
C HIS A 17 -11.58 16.52 11.51
N MET A 18 -10.42 16.04 11.05
CA MET A 18 -9.37 16.83 10.41
C MET A 18 -8.82 16.08 9.20
N TYR A 19 -8.69 16.76 8.09
CA TYR A 19 -8.04 16.20 6.89
C TYR A 19 -6.54 16.40 6.95
N ALA A 20 -5.79 15.41 6.44
CA ALA A 20 -4.36 15.52 6.25
C ALA A 20 -4.00 15.22 4.79
N ARG A 21 -2.93 15.83 4.31
CA ARG A 21 -2.39 15.67 2.97
C ARG A 21 -0.95 15.20 3.06
N SER A 22 -0.64 14.04 2.45
CA SER A 22 0.72 13.52 2.43
C SER A 22 1.67 14.36 1.56
N GLY A 23 1.15 14.91 0.45
CA GLY A 23 1.96 15.70 -0.47
C GLY A 23 3.08 14.89 -1.13
N PHE A 24 2.88 13.59 -1.32
CA PHE A 24 3.89 12.68 -1.90
C PHE A 24 4.32 13.09 -3.32
N ASP A 25 3.47 13.76 -4.06
CA ASP A 25 3.78 14.40 -5.35
C ASP A 25 3.32 15.86 -5.29
N SER A 26 4.12 16.77 -5.81
CA SER A 26 3.80 18.21 -5.85
C SER A 26 2.53 18.53 -6.61
N ASN A 27 2.15 17.68 -7.57
CA ASN A 27 0.90 17.80 -8.32
C ASN A 27 -0.30 17.19 -7.60
N PHE A 28 -0.08 16.44 -6.50
CA PHE A 28 -1.14 15.88 -5.70
C PHE A 28 -1.60 16.90 -4.65
N THR A 29 -2.73 17.54 -4.90
CA THR A 29 -3.26 18.63 -4.05
C THR A 29 -4.42 18.21 -3.16
N GLY A 30 -4.93 16.98 -3.31
CA GLY A 30 -6.02 16.43 -2.51
C GLY A 30 -5.59 15.98 -1.12
N TYR A 31 -6.56 15.81 -0.24
CA TYR A 31 -6.36 15.11 1.05
C TYR A 31 -6.43 13.60 0.80
N ASP A 32 -5.56 12.84 1.46
CA ASP A 32 -5.47 11.39 1.34
C ASP A 32 -5.57 10.67 2.70
N TYR A 33 -5.62 11.45 3.78
CA TYR A 33 -5.86 10.94 5.12
C TYR A 33 -6.90 11.78 5.87
N ILE A 34 -7.56 11.14 6.84
CA ILE A 34 -8.52 11.79 7.73
C ILE A 34 -8.30 11.29 9.17
N ALA A 35 -8.35 12.19 10.12
CA ALA A 35 -8.44 11.87 11.54
C ALA A 35 -9.84 12.22 12.03
N LYS A 36 -10.58 11.24 12.55
CA LYS A 36 -11.95 11.39 13.05
C LYS A 36 -12.00 11.12 14.54
N VAL A 37 -12.74 11.93 15.28
CA VAL A 37 -12.99 11.68 16.70
C VAL A 37 -13.76 10.36 16.87
N GLY A 38 -13.31 9.51 17.80
CA GLY A 38 -13.83 8.16 18.02
C GLY A 38 -13.18 7.07 17.19
N GLU A 39 -12.38 7.42 16.18
CA GLU A 39 -11.72 6.48 15.28
C GLU A 39 -10.21 6.41 15.54
N SER A 40 -9.53 5.44 14.93
CA SER A 40 -8.07 5.37 14.96
C SER A 40 -7.42 6.43 14.08
N LEU A 41 -6.16 6.77 14.37
CA LEU A 41 -5.32 7.50 13.41
C LEU A 41 -4.96 6.59 12.22
N GLY A 42 -4.48 7.20 11.14
CA GLY A 42 -4.01 6.47 9.95
C GLY A 42 -5.13 6.01 9.01
N LEU A 43 -6.30 6.64 9.08
CA LEU A 43 -7.38 6.37 8.15
C LEU A 43 -7.06 6.98 6.78
N ILE A 44 -7.02 6.12 5.76
CA ILE A 44 -6.83 6.51 4.36
C ILE A 44 -8.18 6.97 3.83
N TYR A 45 -8.21 8.14 3.17
CA TYR A 45 -9.43 8.82 2.79
C TYR A 45 -9.48 9.10 1.30
N GLY A 46 -10.51 8.60 0.64
CA GLY A 46 -10.65 8.71 -0.81
C GLY A 46 -11.95 8.17 -1.33
N TYR A 47 -11.97 7.79 -2.60
CA TYR A 47 -13.12 7.21 -3.28
C TYR A 47 -13.05 5.68 -3.25
N GLU A 48 -14.20 5.03 -3.13
CA GLU A 48 -14.32 3.59 -3.31
C GLU A 48 -14.33 3.30 -4.82
N PHE A 49 -13.38 2.48 -5.29
CA PHE A 49 -13.27 2.10 -6.69
C PHE A 49 -14.34 1.08 -7.04
N ASP A 50 -15.11 1.35 -8.09
CA ASP A 50 -16.22 0.51 -8.57
C ASP A 50 -16.02 0.04 -10.03
N GLY A 51 -14.77 0.03 -10.49
CA GLY A 51 -14.44 -0.45 -11.83
C GLY A 51 -14.18 0.67 -12.84
N VAL A 52 -14.54 0.40 -14.10
CA VAL A 52 -14.31 1.27 -15.24
C VAL A 52 -15.61 1.41 -16.02
N TYR A 53 -15.92 2.61 -16.50
CA TYR A 53 -17.07 2.78 -17.40
C TYR A 53 -16.84 2.06 -18.72
N HIS A 54 -17.81 1.23 -19.12
CA HIS A 54 -17.83 0.51 -20.39
C HIS A 54 -18.81 1.13 -21.40
N TYR A 55 -18.72 0.78 -22.65
CA TYR A 55 -19.73 1.22 -23.64
C TYR A 55 -21.15 0.81 -23.25
N ASP A 56 -21.31 -0.31 -22.53
CA ASP A 56 -22.61 -0.80 -22.04
C ASP A 56 -23.25 0.11 -21.00
N ASP A 57 -22.50 1.01 -20.35
CA ASP A 57 -23.03 2.03 -19.45
C ASP A 57 -23.68 3.19 -20.20
N PHE A 58 -23.57 3.24 -21.53
CA PHE A 58 -24.03 4.36 -22.37
C PHE A 58 -25.02 3.89 -23.45
N TYR A 59 -25.76 4.84 -23.96
CA TYR A 59 -26.49 4.72 -25.22
C TYR A 59 -26.09 5.87 -26.15
N THR A 60 -26.32 5.70 -27.46
CA THR A 60 -26.07 6.75 -28.44
C THR A 60 -27.38 7.52 -28.66
N ASP A 61 -27.35 8.83 -28.49
CA ASP A 61 -28.48 9.70 -28.75
C ASP A 61 -28.69 9.92 -30.26
N THR A 62 -29.72 10.75 -30.61
CA THR A 62 -30.05 11.09 -31.99
C THR A 62 -28.95 11.87 -32.73
N ASP A 63 -28.08 12.54 -31.97
CA ASP A 63 -26.95 13.32 -32.49
C ASP A 63 -25.66 12.51 -32.60
N GLY A 64 -25.70 11.21 -32.27
CA GLY A 64 -24.55 10.31 -32.29
C GLY A 64 -23.64 10.44 -31.07
N LYS A 65 -24.06 11.09 -30.01
CA LYS A 65 -23.31 11.25 -28.76
C LYS A 65 -23.59 10.13 -27.79
N LEU A 66 -22.54 9.73 -27.03
CA LEU A 66 -22.68 8.79 -25.92
C LEU A 66 -23.27 9.50 -24.71
N VAL A 67 -24.38 8.99 -24.21
CA VAL A 67 -25.09 9.47 -23.02
C VAL A 67 -25.19 8.33 -22.01
N LEU A 68 -24.97 8.60 -20.73
CA LEU A 68 -25.11 7.60 -19.67
C LEU A 68 -26.54 7.07 -19.62
N LYS A 69 -26.66 5.76 -19.42
CA LYS A 69 -27.95 5.11 -19.20
C LYS A 69 -28.55 5.56 -17.86
N PRO A 70 -29.87 5.62 -17.75
CA PRO A 70 -30.53 5.86 -16.47
C PRO A 70 -30.07 4.85 -15.41
N GLY A 71 -29.78 5.33 -14.20
CA GLY A 71 -29.31 4.51 -13.08
C GLY A 71 -27.80 4.24 -13.07
N VAL A 72 -27.04 4.70 -14.06
CA VAL A 72 -25.58 4.69 -14.01
C VAL A 72 -25.11 6.01 -13.39
N THR A 73 -24.29 5.93 -12.35
CA THR A 73 -23.77 7.10 -11.64
C THR A 73 -22.93 7.97 -12.56
N GLN A 74 -23.22 9.25 -12.62
CA GLN A 74 -22.46 10.26 -13.34
C GLN A 74 -21.16 10.58 -12.61
N ASN A 75 -20.17 11.09 -13.33
CA ASN A 75 -18.98 11.68 -12.72
C ASN A 75 -18.65 13.00 -13.42
N SER A 76 -19.34 14.06 -13.01
CA SER A 76 -19.21 15.41 -13.57
C SER A 76 -17.83 16.03 -13.35
N ARG A 77 -17.01 15.45 -12.47
CA ARG A 77 -15.61 15.86 -12.24
C ARG A 77 -14.67 15.51 -13.41
N TYR A 78 -15.09 14.60 -14.29
CA TYR A 78 -14.34 14.34 -15.51
C TYR A 78 -14.41 15.51 -16.46
N SER A 79 -13.25 16.07 -16.81
CA SER A 79 -13.12 17.04 -17.88
C SER A 79 -12.68 16.31 -19.17
N THR A 80 -13.36 16.56 -20.28
CA THR A 80 -12.94 16.08 -21.59
C THR A 80 -11.66 16.78 -22.04
N GLY A 81 -11.36 17.97 -21.48
CA GLY A 81 -10.28 18.83 -21.91
C GLY A 81 -10.54 19.55 -23.24
N VAL A 82 -11.72 19.34 -23.82
CA VAL A 82 -12.16 19.96 -25.07
C VAL A 82 -13.10 21.12 -24.72
N LYS A 83 -12.76 22.32 -25.21
CA LYS A 83 -13.58 23.51 -24.96
C LYS A 83 -14.96 23.33 -25.60
N GLY A 84 -16.01 23.45 -24.77
CA GLY A 84 -17.42 23.35 -25.21
C GLY A 84 -17.99 21.92 -25.12
N GLU A 85 -17.21 20.89 -24.78
CA GLU A 85 -17.75 19.59 -24.45
C GLU A 85 -18.14 19.51 -22.97
N PRO A 86 -19.25 18.84 -22.63
CA PRO A 86 -19.65 18.67 -21.25
C PRO A 86 -18.65 17.80 -20.50
N ASN A 87 -18.41 18.13 -19.23
CA ASN A 87 -17.73 17.22 -18.32
C ASN A 87 -18.63 15.99 -18.07
N GLY A 88 -18.03 14.86 -17.74
CA GLY A 88 -18.80 13.69 -17.38
C GLY A 88 -18.08 12.38 -17.58
N ALA A 89 -18.71 11.32 -17.11
CA ALA A 89 -18.23 9.95 -17.30
C ALA A 89 -18.14 9.61 -18.79
N ARG A 90 -17.18 8.76 -19.14
CA ARG A 90 -16.93 8.29 -20.52
C ARG A 90 -16.39 6.86 -20.50
N PRO A 91 -16.54 6.09 -21.60
CA PRO A 91 -15.95 4.75 -21.70
C PRO A 91 -14.44 4.77 -21.42
N GLY A 92 -13.99 3.83 -20.59
CA GLY A 92 -12.59 3.71 -20.13
C GLY A 92 -12.23 4.61 -18.96
N ALA A 93 -13.11 5.43 -18.45
CA ALA A 93 -12.87 6.26 -17.27
C ALA A 93 -13.05 5.45 -15.98
N VAL A 94 -12.33 5.83 -14.91
CA VAL A 94 -12.50 5.22 -13.59
C VAL A 94 -13.92 5.48 -13.06
N LYS A 95 -14.55 4.44 -12.52
CA LYS A 95 -15.86 4.50 -11.89
C LYS A 95 -15.68 4.41 -10.38
N TYR A 96 -16.40 5.27 -9.66
CA TYR A 96 -16.43 5.28 -8.21
C TYR A 96 -17.83 4.96 -7.72
N LYS A 97 -17.91 4.48 -6.50
CA LYS A 97 -19.17 4.24 -5.83
C LYS A 97 -19.75 5.56 -5.33
N ASP A 98 -20.99 5.78 -5.65
CA ASP A 98 -21.81 6.85 -5.12
C ASP A 98 -22.18 6.51 -3.67
N GLN A 99 -21.70 7.30 -2.73
CA GLN A 99 -21.87 7.04 -1.30
C GLN A 99 -23.11 7.69 -0.73
N ASP A 100 -23.53 8.83 -1.27
CA ASP A 100 -24.73 9.57 -0.80
C ASP A 100 -25.99 9.30 -1.66
N GLY A 101 -25.83 8.62 -2.81
CA GLY A 101 -26.93 8.18 -3.67
C GLY A 101 -27.55 9.30 -4.48
N ASP A 102 -26.85 10.43 -4.69
CA ASP A 102 -27.37 11.57 -5.44
C ASP A 102 -27.21 11.42 -6.97
N GLY A 103 -26.51 10.37 -7.43
CA GLY A 103 -26.34 10.02 -8.84
C GLY A 103 -25.14 10.68 -9.52
N ASP A 104 -24.33 11.48 -8.82
CA ASP A 104 -23.13 12.10 -9.35
C ASP A 104 -21.95 12.03 -8.36
N ILE A 105 -20.78 11.64 -8.83
CA ILE A 105 -19.59 11.58 -8.00
C ILE A 105 -19.04 12.98 -7.71
N THR A 106 -19.07 13.33 -6.44
CA THR A 106 -18.61 14.61 -5.90
C THR A 106 -17.58 14.41 -4.79
N THR A 107 -17.21 15.46 -4.08
CA THR A 107 -16.34 15.36 -2.90
C THR A 107 -17.03 14.71 -1.69
N LYS A 108 -18.38 14.62 -1.70
CA LYS A 108 -19.17 13.99 -0.65
C LYS A 108 -19.08 12.46 -0.69
N ASP A 109 -18.72 11.88 -1.85
CA ASP A 109 -18.55 10.43 -2.02
C ASP A 109 -17.21 9.92 -1.51
N ARG A 110 -16.39 10.80 -0.96
CA ARG A 110 -15.15 10.39 -0.32
C ARG A 110 -15.44 9.78 1.05
N THR A 111 -14.83 8.64 1.29
CA THR A 111 -15.01 7.87 2.52
C THR A 111 -13.67 7.33 3.04
N VAL A 112 -13.69 6.67 4.18
CA VAL A 112 -12.54 5.90 4.68
C VAL A 112 -12.42 4.63 3.83
N ILE A 113 -11.32 4.51 3.10
CA ILE A 113 -11.04 3.40 2.18
C ILE A 113 -9.97 2.44 2.68
N GLY A 114 -9.39 2.70 3.86
CA GLY A 114 -8.43 1.84 4.52
C GLY A 114 -7.95 2.39 5.86
N ASN A 115 -7.27 1.55 6.62
CA ASN A 115 -6.67 1.89 7.90
C ASN A 115 -5.24 1.35 7.98
N ALA A 116 -4.27 2.24 8.02
CA ALA A 116 -2.85 1.87 8.06
C ALA A 116 -2.35 1.39 9.44
N MET A 117 -3.22 1.43 10.47
CA MET A 117 -2.85 0.93 11.79
C MET A 117 -3.08 -0.58 11.89
N PRO A 118 -2.08 -1.35 12.32
CA PRO A 118 -2.25 -2.78 12.50
C PRO A 118 -3.20 -3.09 13.66
N LYS A 119 -3.97 -4.17 13.52
CA LYS A 119 -4.78 -4.73 14.61
C LYS A 119 -3.91 -5.41 15.66
N TRP A 120 -2.87 -6.11 15.20
CA TRP A 120 -1.88 -6.73 16.06
C TRP A 120 -0.56 -6.95 15.32
N PHE A 121 0.52 -6.96 16.08
CA PHE A 121 1.87 -7.22 15.57
C PHE A 121 2.70 -7.92 16.62
N GLY A 122 3.84 -8.45 16.23
CA GLY A 122 4.74 -9.09 17.17
C GLY A 122 5.90 -9.80 16.51
N GLY A 123 6.55 -10.61 17.34
CA GLY A 123 7.62 -11.48 16.90
C GLY A 123 7.75 -12.70 17.80
N ILE A 124 8.30 -13.76 17.23
CA ILE A 124 8.60 -15.01 17.91
C ILE A 124 10.07 -15.31 17.66
N THR A 125 10.83 -15.40 18.74
CA THR A 125 12.24 -15.83 18.69
C THR A 125 12.37 -17.19 19.37
N ASN A 126 13.02 -18.12 18.70
CA ASN A 126 13.38 -19.42 19.27
C ASN A 126 14.87 -19.64 19.13
N THR A 127 15.46 -20.27 20.14
CA THR A 127 16.85 -20.68 20.15
C THR A 127 16.93 -22.14 20.58
N PHE A 128 17.67 -22.94 19.82
CA PHE A 128 17.89 -24.36 20.07
C PHE A 128 19.41 -24.61 20.18
N GLU A 129 19.81 -25.39 21.14
CA GLU A 129 21.21 -25.79 21.32
C GLU A 129 21.30 -27.32 21.44
N TYR A 130 22.18 -27.89 20.64
CA TYR A 130 22.42 -29.35 20.69
C TYR A 130 23.83 -29.71 20.23
N LYS A 131 24.60 -30.38 21.10
CA LYS A 131 25.94 -30.89 20.82
C LYS A 131 26.89 -29.91 20.14
N GLY A 132 26.89 -28.64 20.61
CA GLY A 132 27.72 -27.57 20.07
C GLY A 132 27.09 -26.79 18.93
N PHE A 133 26.00 -27.26 18.33
CA PHE A 133 25.21 -26.48 17.40
C PHE A 133 24.27 -25.56 18.15
N ASP A 134 24.12 -24.33 17.66
CA ASP A 134 23.10 -23.39 18.06
C ASP A 134 22.35 -22.90 16.83
N LEU A 135 21.01 -22.89 16.91
CA LEU A 135 20.10 -22.39 15.90
C LEU A 135 19.21 -21.38 16.55
N SER A 136 19.23 -20.15 16.04
CA SER A 136 18.30 -19.10 16.46
C SER A 136 17.56 -18.53 15.26
N PHE A 137 16.26 -18.35 15.38
CA PHE A 137 15.48 -17.67 14.35
C PHE A 137 14.44 -16.74 14.96
N MET A 138 14.14 -15.65 14.24
CA MET A 138 13.16 -14.65 14.62
C MET A 138 12.18 -14.43 13.47
N PHE A 139 10.90 -14.71 13.73
CA PHE A 139 9.80 -14.26 12.90
C PHE A 139 9.26 -12.94 13.43
N GLN A 140 8.94 -12.03 12.52
CA GLN A 140 8.20 -10.80 12.76
C GLN A 140 6.93 -10.82 11.92
N PHE A 141 5.83 -10.37 12.49
CA PHE A 141 4.56 -10.27 11.77
C PHE A 141 3.84 -8.97 12.08
N ASN A 142 3.00 -8.57 11.16
CA ASN A 142 2.04 -7.47 11.25
C ASN A 142 0.74 -7.91 10.61
N TYR A 143 -0.40 -7.54 11.17
CA TYR A 143 -1.69 -8.01 10.65
C TYR A 143 -2.76 -6.92 10.72
N GLY A 144 -3.51 -6.80 9.62
CA GLY A 144 -4.72 -6.01 9.52
C GLY A 144 -4.49 -4.52 9.39
N ASN A 145 -3.33 -4.11 8.88
CA ASN A 145 -3.06 -2.75 8.40
C ASN A 145 -3.17 -2.70 6.89
N ASP A 146 -3.58 -1.55 6.38
CA ASP A 146 -3.57 -1.24 4.97
C ASP A 146 -2.36 -0.37 4.59
N ILE A 147 -1.94 -0.47 3.34
CA ILE A 147 -0.88 0.36 2.74
C ILE A 147 -1.50 1.16 1.60
N TYR A 148 -1.28 2.48 1.60
CA TYR A 148 -1.56 3.31 0.44
C TYR A 148 -0.38 3.30 -0.51
N ASN A 149 -0.51 2.54 -1.61
CA ASN A 149 0.52 2.35 -2.63
C ASN A 149 0.51 3.52 -3.63
N ALA A 150 1.03 4.68 -3.19
CA ALA A 150 1.14 5.87 -4.02
C ALA A 150 2.16 5.68 -5.16
N THR A 151 3.14 4.81 -4.99
CA THR A 151 4.09 4.41 -6.04
C THR A 151 3.36 3.74 -7.21
N ARG A 152 2.48 2.78 -6.92
CA ARG A 152 1.66 2.11 -7.95
C ARG A 152 0.67 3.07 -8.58
N LEU A 153 0.00 3.93 -7.78
CA LEU A 153 -0.86 4.99 -8.30
C LEU A 153 -0.12 5.86 -9.32
N TYR A 154 1.07 6.33 -8.96
CA TYR A 154 1.88 7.20 -9.82
C TYR A 154 2.38 6.48 -11.08
N ALA A 155 2.82 5.23 -10.95
CA ALA A 155 3.39 4.44 -12.04
C ALA A 155 2.34 3.80 -12.97
N THR A 156 1.04 3.91 -12.65
CA THR A 156 -0.06 3.45 -13.52
C THR A 156 -0.82 4.59 -14.18
N GLN A 157 -0.68 5.82 -13.69
CA GLN A 157 -1.29 6.99 -14.31
C GLN A 157 -0.51 7.45 -15.54
N THR A 158 -1.14 7.40 -16.69
CA THR A 158 -0.54 7.73 -18.00
C THR A 158 -0.45 9.23 -18.30
N ARG A 159 -0.56 10.07 -17.27
CA ARG A 159 -0.58 11.53 -17.38
C ARG A 159 0.64 12.13 -18.08
N SER A 160 1.79 11.51 -17.95
CA SER A 160 3.05 12.00 -18.52
C SER A 160 3.70 10.91 -19.37
N GLY A 161 3.84 11.13 -20.67
CA GLY A 161 4.57 10.23 -21.57
C GLY A 161 6.10 10.17 -21.34
N ARG A 162 6.58 10.74 -20.22
CA ARG A 162 8.03 10.84 -19.90
C ARG A 162 8.49 9.89 -18.81
N ARG A 163 7.68 8.90 -18.42
CA ARG A 163 8.02 7.96 -17.35
C ARG A 163 7.73 6.52 -17.75
N ASN A 164 8.46 5.59 -17.16
CA ASN A 164 8.15 4.18 -17.26
C ASN A 164 6.87 3.88 -16.47
N MET A 165 6.08 2.96 -17.00
CA MET A 165 4.82 2.51 -16.42
C MET A 165 4.98 1.09 -15.90
N LEU A 166 4.14 0.70 -14.93
CA LEU A 166 4.02 -0.69 -14.52
C LEU A 166 3.40 -1.53 -15.64
N ALA A 167 3.77 -2.80 -15.71
CA ALA A 167 3.30 -3.74 -16.75
C ALA A 167 1.77 -3.87 -16.77
N GLU A 168 1.09 -3.73 -15.64
CA GLU A 168 -0.37 -3.78 -15.53
C GLU A 168 -1.09 -2.77 -16.44
N VAL A 169 -0.41 -1.70 -16.87
CA VAL A 169 -0.97 -0.70 -17.80
C VAL A 169 -1.16 -1.27 -19.21
N ALA A 170 -0.50 -2.37 -19.55
CA ALA A 170 -0.74 -3.08 -20.82
C ALA A 170 -2.17 -3.63 -20.89
N ASP A 171 -2.74 -4.03 -19.73
CA ASP A 171 -4.09 -4.58 -19.61
C ASP A 171 -5.17 -3.49 -19.45
N ARG A 172 -4.83 -2.23 -19.72
CA ARG A 172 -5.77 -1.11 -19.62
C ARG A 172 -6.99 -1.28 -20.50
N TRP A 173 -8.06 -0.63 -20.09
CA TRP A 173 -9.26 -0.55 -20.90
C TRP A 173 -8.96 0.08 -22.28
N THR A 174 -9.45 -0.57 -23.33
CA THR A 174 -9.51 -0.09 -24.72
C THR A 174 -10.82 -0.56 -25.33
N PRO A 175 -11.27 -0.01 -26.47
CA PRO A 175 -12.47 -0.52 -27.17
C PRO A 175 -12.45 -2.02 -27.48
N THR A 176 -11.27 -2.61 -27.57
CA THR A 176 -11.06 -4.05 -27.86
C THR A 176 -10.65 -4.86 -26.63
N ASN A 177 -10.38 -4.22 -25.51
CA ASN A 177 -10.06 -4.85 -24.22
C ASN A 177 -10.89 -4.21 -23.10
N ALA A 178 -12.01 -4.83 -22.75
CA ALA A 178 -12.94 -4.33 -21.74
C ALA A 178 -12.43 -4.60 -20.31
N SER A 179 -11.26 -4.08 -19.94
CA SER A 179 -10.73 -4.16 -18.57
C SER A 179 -11.62 -3.41 -17.59
N ASN A 180 -12.03 -4.08 -16.50
CA ASN A 180 -12.78 -3.46 -15.41
C ASN A 180 -11.87 -3.03 -14.23
N SER A 181 -10.58 -3.29 -14.32
CA SER A 181 -9.63 -3.01 -13.22
C SER A 181 -8.64 -1.90 -13.55
N VAL A 182 -8.28 -1.71 -14.82
CA VAL A 182 -7.30 -0.72 -15.25
C VAL A 182 -7.96 0.26 -16.23
N PRO A 183 -8.16 1.51 -15.83
CA PRO A 183 -8.75 2.53 -16.70
C PRO A 183 -7.93 2.80 -17.96
N SER A 184 -8.54 3.42 -18.95
CA SER A 184 -7.87 3.88 -20.18
C SER A 184 -6.80 4.94 -19.87
N THR A 185 -5.95 5.24 -20.84
CA THR A 185 -4.86 6.22 -20.68
C THR A 185 -5.32 7.63 -20.28
N LYS A 186 -6.57 7.99 -20.59
CA LYS A 186 -7.20 9.26 -20.19
C LYS A 186 -8.31 9.04 -19.16
N GLY A 187 -8.42 7.84 -18.60
CA GLY A 187 -9.50 7.44 -17.71
C GLY A 187 -9.28 7.79 -16.25
N TYR A 188 -8.20 8.45 -15.89
CA TYR A 188 -7.89 8.83 -14.52
C TYR A 188 -8.26 10.29 -14.25
N ILE A 189 -8.79 10.56 -13.07
CA ILE A 189 -8.81 11.92 -12.51
C ILE A 189 -7.48 12.10 -11.75
N THR A 190 -6.80 13.16 -12.09
CA THR A 190 -5.55 13.54 -11.45
C THR A 190 -5.80 13.87 -10.01
N ASN A 191 -5.09 13.57 -9.04
CA ASN A 191 -5.25 13.88 -7.63
C ASN A 191 -6.33 13.07 -6.88
N ASP A 192 -6.95 12.09 -7.50
CA ASP A 192 -7.87 11.22 -6.78
C ASP A 192 -7.10 10.11 -6.07
N VAL A 193 -7.45 9.92 -4.80
CA VAL A 193 -7.11 8.76 -3.98
C VAL A 193 -8.30 7.82 -4.04
N TYR A 194 -8.06 6.56 -4.36
CA TYR A 194 -9.14 5.57 -4.40
C TYR A 194 -8.67 4.17 -4.04
N SER A 195 -9.60 3.35 -3.60
CA SER A 195 -9.34 2.08 -2.92
C SER A 195 -8.53 1.05 -3.74
N ARG A 196 -8.46 1.18 -5.07
CA ARG A 196 -7.63 0.31 -5.92
C ARG A 196 -6.13 0.31 -5.53
N PHE A 197 -5.66 1.38 -4.89
CA PHE A 197 -4.27 1.54 -4.47
C PHE A 197 -4.09 1.41 -2.95
N VAL A 198 -5.14 0.97 -2.26
CA VAL A 198 -5.08 0.58 -0.86
C VAL A 198 -5.00 -0.94 -0.81
N GLU A 199 -3.90 -1.46 -0.27
CA GLU A 199 -3.56 -2.87 -0.31
C GLU A 199 -3.34 -3.42 1.09
N ASP A 200 -3.56 -4.72 1.29
CA ASP A 200 -3.27 -5.40 2.56
C ASP A 200 -1.77 -5.35 2.87
N GLY A 201 -1.43 -4.73 3.98
CA GLY A 201 -0.07 -4.61 4.49
C GLY A 201 0.31 -5.71 5.48
N SER A 202 -0.51 -6.72 5.66
CA SER A 202 -0.22 -7.85 6.55
C SER A 202 0.97 -8.67 6.04
N PHE A 203 1.86 -9.08 6.96
CA PHE A 203 3.02 -9.88 6.57
C PHE A 203 3.51 -10.80 7.70
N LEU A 204 4.23 -11.85 7.28
CA LEU A 204 5.07 -12.69 8.13
C LEU A 204 6.49 -12.74 7.53
N ARG A 205 7.49 -12.29 8.30
CA ARG A 205 8.87 -12.18 7.86
C ARG A 205 9.80 -13.05 8.72
N LEU A 206 10.66 -13.84 8.08
CA LEU A 206 11.84 -14.38 8.73
C LEU A 206 12.92 -13.30 8.78
N LYS A 207 12.96 -12.60 9.93
CA LYS A 207 13.79 -11.41 10.11
C LYS A 207 15.25 -11.77 10.35
N ASN A 208 15.50 -12.84 11.10
CA ASN A 208 16.85 -13.31 11.42
C ASN A 208 16.86 -14.83 11.51
N LEU A 209 17.93 -15.45 11.00
CA LEU A 209 18.23 -16.86 11.15
C LEU A 209 19.74 -16.97 11.36
N THR A 210 20.15 -17.57 12.48
CA THR A 210 21.55 -17.81 12.80
C THR A 210 21.76 -19.30 13.06
N LEU A 211 22.76 -19.89 12.43
CA LEU A 211 23.25 -21.21 12.69
C LEU A 211 24.71 -21.10 13.14
N GLY A 212 25.01 -21.54 14.32
CA GLY A 212 26.35 -21.54 14.88
C GLY A 212 26.83 -22.97 15.26
N TYR A 213 28.12 -23.12 15.33
CA TYR A 213 28.76 -24.31 15.85
C TYR A 213 29.92 -23.94 16.74
N THR A 214 29.87 -24.35 18.01
CA THR A 214 30.98 -24.22 18.98
C THR A 214 31.81 -25.47 18.94
N LEU A 215 33.10 -25.32 18.63
CA LEU A 215 34.03 -26.42 18.53
C LEU A 215 34.25 -27.06 19.90
N PRO A 216 34.43 -28.40 19.94
CA PRO A 216 34.76 -29.12 21.18
C PRO A 216 36.07 -28.64 21.80
N LYS A 217 36.14 -28.55 23.12
CA LYS A 217 37.34 -28.15 23.87
C LYS A 217 38.59 -28.95 23.49
N LYS A 218 38.45 -30.23 23.15
CA LYS A 218 39.56 -31.08 22.68
C LYS A 218 40.30 -30.49 21.46
N TRP A 219 39.60 -29.69 20.62
CA TRP A 219 40.21 -29.07 19.46
C TRP A 219 40.75 -27.68 19.80
N THR A 220 40.00 -26.89 20.57
CA THR A 220 40.37 -25.48 20.89
C THR A 220 41.58 -25.42 21.82
N ASN A 221 41.75 -26.40 22.73
CA ASN A 221 42.91 -26.47 23.62
C ASN A 221 44.25 -26.60 22.87
N LYS A 222 44.24 -27.12 21.62
CA LYS A 222 45.48 -27.26 20.82
C LYS A 222 46.09 -25.91 20.44
N PHE A 223 45.29 -24.85 20.39
CA PHE A 223 45.73 -23.48 20.08
C PHE A 223 45.42 -22.49 21.22
N HIS A 224 45.32 -23.01 22.46
CA HIS A 224 45.16 -22.24 23.69
C HIS A 224 43.91 -21.34 23.71
N ALA A 225 42.87 -21.68 22.94
CA ALA A 225 41.61 -20.98 22.98
C ALA A 225 40.62 -21.68 23.92
N SER A 226 39.94 -20.88 24.74
CA SER A 226 38.92 -21.35 25.66
C SER A 226 37.60 -21.66 24.92
N ARG A 227 37.31 -20.93 23.82
CA ARG A 227 36.15 -21.15 22.99
C ARG A 227 36.42 -20.70 21.55
N LEU A 228 35.90 -21.46 20.59
CA LEU A 228 35.83 -21.10 19.19
C LEU A 228 34.43 -21.43 18.67
N ARG A 229 33.69 -20.43 18.23
CA ARG A 229 32.38 -20.58 17.59
C ARG A 229 32.42 -19.97 16.18
N VAL A 230 31.97 -20.73 15.21
CA VAL A 230 31.74 -20.27 13.83
C VAL A 230 30.27 -20.18 13.62
N TYR A 231 29.80 -19.13 12.95
CA TYR A 231 28.37 -18.96 12.70
C TYR A 231 28.09 -18.31 11.35
N VAL A 232 26.89 -18.57 10.84
CA VAL A 232 26.32 -17.92 9.68
C VAL A 232 24.97 -17.30 10.08
N THR A 233 24.74 -16.06 9.71
CA THR A 233 23.48 -15.35 9.93
C THR A 233 22.92 -14.86 8.63
N GLY A 234 21.63 -15.11 8.40
CA GLY A 234 20.86 -14.52 7.32
C GLY A 234 19.80 -13.55 7.88
N GLN A 235 19.68 -12.38 7.29
CA GLN A 235 18.66 -11.38 7.66
C GLN A 235 17.70 -11.11 6.53
N ASN A 236 16.41 -10.89 6.86
CA ASN A 236 15.34 -10.59 5.93
C ASN A 236 15.21 -11.64 4.81
N LEU A 237 15.35 -12.93 5.14
CA LEU A 237 15.47 -14.02 4.17
C LEU A 237 14.25 -14.16 3.30
N PHE A 238 13.04 -14.04 3.89
CA PHE A 238 11.80 -14.01 3.15
C PHE A 238 10.71 -13.20 3.90
N CYS A 239 9.72 -12.76 3.16
CA CYS A 239 8.54 -12.08 3.66
C CYS A 239 7.31 -12.60 2.91
N LEU A 240 6.39 -13.22 3.63
CA LEU A 240 5.10 -13.66 3.09
C LEU A 240 4.12 -12.50 3.26
N ASN A 241 3.54 -12.02 2.17
CA ASN A 241 2.58 -10.92 2.13
C ASN A 241 1.82 -10.93 0.80
N ASN A 242 0.73 -10.17 0.72
CA ASN A 242 -0.07 -9.95 -0.49
C ASN A 242 0.15 -8.55 -1.10
N TYR A 243 1.06 -7.77 -0.56
CA TYR A 243 1.36 -6.43 -1.02
C TYR A 243 2.06 -6.47 -2.39
N SER A 244 1.62 -5.64 -3.34
CA SER A 244 2.18 -5.62 -4.70
C SER A 244 3.49 -4.83 -4.82
N GLY A 245 3.82 -4.00 -3.83
CA GLY A 245 5.08 -3.25 -3.78
C GLY A 245 6.26 -4.08 -3.30
N TYR A 246 7.41 -3.44 -3.14
CA TYR A 246 8.66 -4.14 -2.81
C TYR A 246 8.72 -4.68 -1.38
N ASP A 247 8.16 -3.97 -0.41
CA ASP A 247 8.23 -4.34 1.02
C ASP A 247 6.99 -3.80 1.76
N PRO A 248 6.24 -4.63 2.49
CA PRO A 248 5.05 -4.18 3.22
C PRO A 248 5.37 -3.34 4.47
N VAL A 249 6.64 -3.24 4.87
CA VAL A 249 7.07 -2.39 6.00
C VAL A 249 7.46 -1.01 5.48
N VAL A 250 6.44 -0.25 5.10
CA VAL A 250 6.59 1.09 4.50
C VAL A 250 5.96 2.18 5.35
N ASN A 251 6.62 3.31 5.42
CA ASN A 251 6.13 4.57 5.96
C ASN A 251 7.03 5.70 5.44
N SER A 252 6.85 6.07 4.18
CA SER A 252 7.76 6.98 3.47
C SER A 252 7.86 8.37 4.09
N LEU A 253 6.81 8.86 4.75
CA LEU A 253 6.79 10.18 5.40
C LEU A 253 7.21 10.15 6.86
N ASN A 254 7.25 8.98 7.49
CA ASN A 254 7.48 8.84 8.94
C ASN A 254 6.58 9.77 9.80
N ASN A 255 5.34 9.94 9.38
CA ASN A 255 4.37 10.81 10.02
C ASN A 255 3.27 9.96 10.68
N PRO A 256 3.02 10.11 11.99
CA PRO A 256 2.03 9.32 12.72
C PRO A 256 0.58 9.59 12.27
N MET A 257 0.30 10.72 11.64
CA MET A 257 -1.01 11.04 11.08
C MET A 257 -1.26 10.37 9.73
N MET A 258 -0.18 9.98 9.02
CA MET A 258 -0.21 9.45 7.67
C MET A 258 0.71 8.22 7.56
N PRO A 259 0.49 7.18 8.39
CA PRO A 259 1.27 5.96 8.34
C PRO A 259 0.92 5.14 7.07
N GLY A 260 1.76 4.16 6.74
CA GLY A 260 1.46 3.19 5.68
C GLY A 260 1.47 3.77 4.26
N LEU A 261 2.05 4.95 4.05
CA LEU A 261 2.26 5.49 2.71
C LEU A 261 3.50 4.85 2.09
N ASP A 262 3.35 4.23 0.91
CA ASP A 262 4.46 3.83 0.05
C ASP A 262 4.65 4.83 -1.09
N TRP A 263 5.71 5.64 -0.99
CA TRP A 263 6.16 6.53 -2.04
C TRP A 263 7.63 6.31 -2.32
N GLY A 264 7.92 5.41 -3.28
CA GLY A 264 9.28 5.07 -3.68
C GLY A 264 10.13 4.44 -2.56
N ALA A 265 9.49 3.73 -1.62
CA ALA A 265 10.19 3.11 -0.51
C ALA A 265 11.17 2.04 -0.99
N TYR A 266 12.41 2.11 -0.51
CA TYR A 266 13.43 1.13 -0.87
C TYR A 266 13.24 -0.16 -0.05
N PRO A 267 13.28 -1.35 -0.69
CA PRO A 267 13.11 -2.62 0.01
C PRO A 267 14.26 -2.92 0.96
N LYS A 268 13.98 -3.63 2.04
CA LYS A 268 15.02 -4.09 2.96
C LYS A 268 15.91 -5.13 2.29
N SER A 269 17.23 -4.95 2.43
CA SER A 269 18.22 -5.86 1.88
C SER A 269 18.20 -7.22 2.60
N ARG A 270 18.48 -8.28 1.86
CA ARG A 270 18.91 -9.55 2.44
C ARG A 270 20.39 -9.44 2.77
N VAL A 271 20.77 -9.84 3.98
CA VAL A 271 22.17 -9.79 4.43
C VAL A 271 22.59 -11.16 4.89
N PHE A 272 23.76 -11.60 4.46
CA PHE A 272 24.41 -12.82 4.92
C PHE A 272 25.72 -12.46 5.60
N THR A 273 25.91 -12.96 6.82
CA THR A 273 27.11 -12.72 7.62
C THR A 273 27.72 -14.06 8.01
N VAL A 274 29.00 -14.20 7.81
CA VAL A 274 29.78 -15.30 8.38
C VAL A 274 30.66 -14.68 9.46
N GLY A 275 30.65 -15.28 10.64
CA GLY A 275 31.41 -14.79 11.78
C GLY A 275 32.14 -15.88 12.51
N LEU A 276 33.17 -15.45 13.23
CA LEU A 276 34.00 -16.28 14.09
C LEU A 276 34.13 -15.57 15.44
N ASP A 277 33.80 -16.29 16.51
CA ASP A 277 33.93 -15.83 17.89
C ASP A 277 35.01 -16.69 18.58
N LEU A 278 36.12 -16.05 18.94
CA LEU A 278 37.30 -16.70 19.52
C LEU A 278 37.59 -16.08 20.90
N GLN A 279 37.70 -16.93 21.91
CA GLN A 279 38.02 -16.55 23.27
C GLN A 279 39.29 -17.32 23.72
N PHE A 280 40.21 -16.62 24.35
CA PHE A 280 41.40 -17.16 24.93
C PHE A 280 41.32 -17.33 26.46
#